data_4ad445d1cc879138ad9e6b3c4c1369df
#
_entry.id   4ad445d1cc879138ad9e6b3c4c1369df
#
_cell.length_a   1.000
_cell.length_b   1.000
_cell.length_c   1.000
_cell.angle_alpha   90.00
_cell.angle_beta   90.00
_cell.angle_gamma   90.00
#
_symmetry.space_group_name_H-M   'P 1'
#
loop_
_entity.id
_entity.type
_entity.pdbx_description
1 polymer ?
#
loop_
_entity_poly.entity_id
_entity_poly.type
_entity_poly.pdbx_seq_one_letter_code
_entity_poly.pdbx_strand_id
1 'polypeptide(L)'
;MSRLKVHVQYIIYGCCAIELLIGDKLIKCDAGYGGPNPLASLIEACLDFFTAKKQGFETEDYIEETETTWDEEPGEMHLGLKLLKNDMVIMDIQQRDDEKNVLQEWHETVPYEDFKEAIVSEGFRVLNAFGIFGYYAAWSAHEDFPLAALLRLTGNIELNWDGDNCFTDLSKELACLSSSES
;
A
#
# COMPACT_ATOMS: atom_id res chain seq x y z
N MET A 1 7.85 -19.71 -4.56
CA MET A 1 7.56 -18.49 -3.82
C MET A 1 6.40 -17.80 -4.52
N SER A 2 5.39 -17.40 -3.78
CA SER A 2 4.19 -16.75 -4.37
C SER A 2 4.54 -15.31 -4.72
N ARG A 3 4.42 -14.94 -5.98
CA ARG A 3 4.58 -13.57 -6.43
C ARG A 3 3.28 -12.80 -6.16
N LEU A 4 3.37 -11.67 -5.48
CA LEU A 4 2.23 -10.77 -5.29
C LEU A 4 2.01 -9.90 -6.53
N LYS A 5 0.75 -9.67 -6.90
CA LYS A 5 0.34 -8.56 -7.77
C LYS A 5 -0.79 -7.81 -7.10
N VAL A 6 -0.73 -6.50 -7.15
CA VAL A 6 -1.79 -5.59 -6.71
C VAL A 6 -2.36 -4.93 -7.95
N HIS A 7 -3.67 -4.84 -8.06
CA HIS A 7 -4.34 -4.18 -9.19
C HIS A 7 -5.57 -3.42 -8.74
N VAL A 8 -5.58 -2.12 -8.96
CA VAL A 8 -6.74 -1.24 -8.77
C VAL A 8 -7.52 -1.19 -10.08
N GLN A 9 -8.71 -1.76 -10.10
CA GLN A 9 -9.55 -1.81 -11.30
C GLN A 9 -10.18 -0.45 -11.62
N TYR A 10 -10.70 0.21 -10.59
CA TYR A 10 -11.30 1.55 -10.71
C TYR A 10 -11.21 2.32 -9.38
N ILE A 11 -11.32 3.64 -9.50
CA ILE A 11 -11.57 4.57 -8.41
C ILE A 11 -12.65 5.52 -8.90
N ILE A 12 -13.85 5.46 -8.34
CA ILE A 12 -15.01 6.25 -8.78
C ILE A 12 -15.85 6.63 -7.58
N TYR A 13 -16.11 7.92 -7.39
CA TYR A 13 -16.99 8.45 -6.33
C TYR A 13 -16.65 7.94 -4.93
N GLY A 14 -15.36 7.77 -4.64
CA GLY A 14 -14.88 7.27 -3.34
C GLY A 14 -14.96 5.77 -3.16
N CYS A 15 -15.34 5.02 -4.17
CA CYS A 15 -15.24 3.56 -4.18
C CYS A 15 -13.99 3.13 -4.96
N CYS A 16 -13.34 2.08 -4.48
CA CYS A 16 -12.14 1.51 -5.10
C CYS A 16 -12.26 -0.01 -5.15
N ALA A 17 -12.21 -0.57 -6.35
CA ALA A 17 -12.03 -2.01 -6.49
C ALA A 17 -10.55 -2.34 -6.57
N ILE A 18 -10.09 -3.19 -5.66
CA ILE A 18 -8.70 -3.67 -5.61
C ILE A 18 -8.64 -5.19 -5.65
N GLU A 19 -7.69 -5.72 -6.37
CA GLU A 19 -7.40 -7.14 -6.47
C GLU A 19 -5.99 -7.43 -5.97
N LEU A 20 -5.87 -8.45 -5.12
CA LEU A 20 -4.59 -9.03 -4.69
C LEU A 20 -4.47 -10.43 -5.29
N LEU A 21 -3.51 -10.64 -6.18
CA LEU A 21 -3.19 -11.97 -6.70
C LEU A 21 -1.93 -12.48 -6.02
N ILE A 22 -2.05 -13.53 -5.22
CA ILE A 22 -0.95 -14.14 -4.47
C ILE A 22 -0.79 -15.59 -4.95
N GLY A 23 0.21 -15.84 -5.78
CA GLY A 23 0.33 -17.10 -6.49
C GLY A 23 -0.83 -17.32 -7.45
N ASP A 24 -1.72 -18.27 -7.16
CA ASP A 24 -2.94 -18.59 -7.91
C ASP A 24 -4.24 -18.12 -7.20
N LYS A 25 -4.11 -17.50 -6.03
CA LYS A 25 -5.25 -17.00 -5.25
C LYS A 25 -5.55 -15.56 -5.61
N LEU A 26 -6.78 -15.30 -6.02
CA LEU A 26 -7.29 -13.96 -6.32
C LEU A 26 -8.23 -13.52 -5.18
N ILE A 27 -7.85 -12.46 -4.49
CA ILE A 27 -8.63 -11.82 -3.44
C ILE A 27 -9.10 -10.48 -3.98
N LYS A 28 -10.40 -10.22 -3.90
CA LYS A 28 -11.02 -8.99 -4.39
C LYS A 28 -11.67 -8.24 -3.25
N CYS A 29 -11.59 -6.92 -3.29
CA CYS A 29 -12.29 -6.02 -2.39
C CYS A 29 -12.87 -4.85 -3.17
N ASP A 30 -14.15 -4.60 -2.98
CA ASP A 30 -14.85 -3.43 -3.51
C ASP A 30 -15.04 -2.43 -2.34
N ALA A 31 -13.96 -1.70 -2.03
CA ALA A 31 -13.95 -0.77 -0.91
C ALA A 31 -14.86 0.43 -1.17
N GLY A 32 -15.75 0.70 -0.23
CA GLY A 32 -16.63 1.88 -0.19
C GLY A 32 -15.92 3.13 0.33
N TYR A 33 -16.66 4.24 0.33
CA TYR A 33 -16.14 5.56 0.72
C TYR A 33 -16.16 5.85 2.24
N GLY A 34 -16.49 4.87 3.07
CA GLY A 34 -16.51 5.02 4.53
C GLY A 34 -15.17 4.77 5.21
N GLY A 35 -14.26 4.05 4.56
CA GLY A 35 -12.97 3.62 5.10
C GLY A 35 -11.76 4.22 4.40
N PRO A 36 -10.56 3.85 4.84
CA PRO A 36 -9.31 4.29 4.22
C PRO A 36 -9.20 3.74 2.79
N ASN A 37 -8.51 4.50 1.93
CA ASN A 37 -8.22 4.07 0.58
C ASN A 37 -7.30 2.84 0.58
N PRO A 38 -7.69 1.71 -0.04
CA PRO A 38 -6.90 0.49 -0.03
C PRO A 38 -5.47 0.64 -0.57
N LEU A 39 -5.30 1.35 -1.70
CA LEU A 39 -3.97 1.57 -2.27
C LEU A 39 -3.10 2.45 -1.38
N ALA A 40 -3.67 3.53 -0.83
CA ALA A 40 -2.96 4.41 0.09
C ALA A 40 -2.52 3.64 1.34
N SER A 41 -3.39 2.84 1.95
CA SER A 41 -3.07 2.00 3.10
C SER A 41 -1.91 1.04 2.82
N LEU A 42 -1.89 0.41 1.63
CA LEU A 42 -0.81 -0.50 1.24
C LEU A 42 0.52 0.25 1.02
N ILE A 43 0.48 1.45 0.42
CA ILE A 43 1.68 2.29 0.24
C ILE A 43 2.24 2.72 1.59
N GLU A 44 1.40 3.13 2.51
CA GLU A 44 1.80 3.54 3.86
C GLU A 44 2.38 2.37 4.65
N ALA A 45 1.71 1.21 4.67
CA ALA A 45 2.22 0.00 5.29
C ALA A 45 3.60 -0.41 4.75
N CYS A 46 3.77 -0.34 3.43
CA CYS A 46 5.05 -0.61 2.78
C CYS A 46 6.13 0.41 3.19
N LEU A 47 5.76 1.69 3.37
CA LEU A 47 6.67 2.73 3.85
C LEU A 47 7.09 2.49 5.31
N ASP A 48 6.18 2.03 6.16
CA ASP A 48 6.49 1.67 7.55
C ASP A 48 7.51 0.54 7.59
N PHE A 49 7.31 -0.51 6.81
CA PHE A 49 8.27 -1.61 6.67
C PHE A 49 9.64 -1.14 6.15
N PHE A 50 9.64 -0.29 5.12
CA PHE A 50 10.87 0.28 4.57
C PHE A 50 11.62 1.12 5.61
N THR A 51 10.89 1.91 6.39
CA THR A 51 11.44 2.80 7.42
C THR A 51 11.99 1.99 8.60
N ALA A 52 11.24 1.00 9.10
CA ALA A 52 11.67 0.11 10.18
C ALA A 52 12.95 -0.65 9.83
N LYS A 53 13.03 -1.19 8.60
CA LYS A 53 14.27 -1.82 8.11
C LYS A 53 15.46 -0.86 8.09
N LYS A 54 15.28 0.38 7.62
CA LYS A 54 16.37 1.38 7.60
C LYS A 54 16.83 1.79 9.00
N GLN A 55 15.92 1.88 9.94
CA GLN A 55 16.21 2.31 11.31
C GLN A 55 16.70 1.18 12.21
N GLY A 56 16.62 -0.07 11.73
CA GLY A 56 17.02 -1.25 12.49
C GLY A 56 16.10 -1.53 13.68
N PHE A 57 14.85 -1.06 13.63
CA PHE A 57 13.84 -1.43 14.61
C PHE A 57 13.43 -2.89 14.41
N GLU A 58 13.42 -3.62 15.50
CA GLU A 58 12.95 -5.00 15.52
C GLU A 58 12.49 -5.40 16.92
N THR A 59 11.46 -6.23 16.96
CA THR A 59 11.05 -6.95 18.17
C THR A 59 11.76 -8.30 18.23
N GLU A 60 11.38 -9.19 19.17
CA GLU A 60 11.94 -10.55 19.23
C GLU A 60 11.57 -11.37 17.97
N ASP A 61 10.34 -11.21 17.43
CA ASP A 61 9.77 -12.07 16.40
C ASP A 61 9.71 -11.41 15.02
N TYR A 62 9.50 -10.11 14.92
CA TYR A 62 9.29 -9.38 13.65
C TYR A 62 9.98 -8.01 13.66
N ILE A 63 10.05 -7.38 12.48
CA ILE A 63 10.59 -6.03 12.30
C ILE A 63 9.49 -5.00 12.51
N GLU A 64 8.34 -5.16 11.84
CA GLU A 64 7.21 -4.21 11.90
C GLU A 64 5.89 -4.94 11.65
N GLU A 65 4.81 -4.42 12.23
CA GLU A 65 3.45 -4.93 12.08
C GLU A 65 2.48 -3.76 11.93
N THR A 66 1.54 -3.88 11.00
CA THR A 66 0.50 -2.89 10.77
C THR A 66 -0.80 -3.57 10.36
N GLU A 67 -1.92 -2.88 10.56
CA GLU A 67 -3.22 -3.38 10.18
C GLU A 67 -4.07 -2.26 9.56
N THR A 68 -4.96 -2.62 8.66
CA THR A 68 -5.94 -1.71 8.08
C THR A 68 -7.24 -2.44 7.84
N THR A 69 -8.34 -1.70 7.78
CA THR A 69 -9.66 -2.23 7.45
C THR A 69 -10.25 -1.40 6.33
N TRP A 70 -10.69 -2.05 5.28
CA TRP A 70 -11.37 -1.44 4.14
C TRP A 70 -12.86 -1.74 4.22
N ASP A 71 -13.69 -0.71 4.19
CA ASP A 71 -15.13 -0.88 4.19
C ASP A 71 -15.58 -1.52 2.87
N GLU A 72 -16.27 -2.66 2.96
CA GLU A 72 -16.83 -3.39 1.84
C GLU A 72 -18.31 -3.63 2.14
N GLU A 73 -19.19 -2.76 1.66
CA GLU A 73 -20.63 -2.88 1.96
C GLU A 73 -21.22 -4.18 1.38
N PRO A 74 -21.84 -5.03 2.22
CA PRO A 74 -22.29 -4.78 3.61
C PRO A 74 -21.33 -5.22 4.73
N GLY A 75 -20.04 -5.30 4.53
CA GLY A 75 -19.05 -5.75 5.50
C GLY A 75 -17.74 -5.00 5.46
N GLU A 76 -16.64 -5.71 5.69
CA GLU A 76 -15.29 -5.15 5.67
C GLU A 76 -14.24 -6.19 5.26
N MET A 77 -13.14 -5.70 4.70
CA MET A 77 -11.91 -6.46 4.51
C MET A 77 -10.88 -6.00 5.55
N HIS A 78 -10.53 -6.87 6.48
CA HIS A 78 -9.45 -6.62 7.45
C HIS A 78 -8.14 -7.20 6.92
N LEU A 79 -7.08 -6.43 6.95
CA LEU A 79 -5.76 -6.80 6.47
C LEU A 79 -4.72 -6.55 7.55
N GLY A 80 -4.16 -7.62 8.11
CA GLY A 80 -2.98 -7.58 8.97
C GLY A 80 -1.72 -7.89 8.17
N LEU A 81 -0.70 -7.07 8.33
CA LEU A 81 0.58 -7.18 7.64
C LEU A 81 1.71 -7.23 8.66
N LYS A 82 2.64 -8.18 8.49
CA LYS A 82 3.78 -8.34 9.40
C LYS A 82 5.06 -8.63 8.62
N LEU A 83 6.05 -7.75 8.77
CA LEU A 83 7.38 -7.94 8.21
C LEU A 83 8.26 -8.75 9.17
N LEU A 84 8.69 -9.91 8.73
CA LEU A 84 9.58 -10.80 9.48
C LEU A 84 11.06 -10.46 9.26
N LYS A 85 11.91 -10.91 10.20
CA LYS A 85 13.38 -10.73 10.14
C LYS A 85 14.06 -11.42 8.96
N ASN A 86 13.41 -12.42 8.36
CA ASN A 86 13.91 -13.12 7.16
C ASN A 86 13.43 -12.50 5.85
N ASP A 87 13.01 -11.23 5.87
CA ASP A 87 12.52 -10.50 4.71
C ASP A 87 11.28 -11.12 4.05
N MET A 88 10.41 -11.71 4.85
CA MET A 88 9.10 -12.19 4.42
C MET A 88 8.00 -11.32 5.03
N VAL A 89 6.95 -11.05 4.27
CA VAL A 89 5.74 -10.38 4.73
C VAL A 89 4.64 -11.43 4.89
N ILE A 90 4.10 -11.54 6.10
CA ILE A 90 2.86 -12.27 6.34
C ILE A 90 1.70 -11.33 6.04
N MET A 91 0.70 -11.85 5.34
CA MET A 91 -0.54 -11.16 5.00
C MET A 91 -1.70 -11.99 5.55
N ASP A 92 -2.31 -11.50 6.62
CA ASP A 92 -3.50 -12.07 7.25
C ASP A 92 -4.70 -11.26 6.78
N ILE A 93 -5.53 -11.85 5.91
CA ILE A 93 -6.64 -11.16 5.25
C ILE A 93 -7.93 -11.83 5.69
N GLN A 94 -8.91 -11.04 6.16
CA GLN A 94 -10.22 -11.54 6.56
C GLN A 94 -11.32 -10.69 5.93
N GLN A 95 -12.22 -11.35 5.20
CA GLN A 95 -13.49 -10.77 4.81
C GLN A 95 -14.52 -11.02 5.90
N ARG A 96 -15.18 -9.97 6.35
CA ARG A 96 -16.14 -10.01 7.46
C ARG A 96 -17.47 -9.40 7.02
N ASP A 97 -18.56 -9.91 7.59
CA ASP A 97 -19.90 -9.31 7.43
C ASP A 97 -20.08 -8.07 8.32
N ASP A 98 -21.26 -7.44 8.28
CA ASP A 98 -21.65 -6.28 9.09
C ASP A 98 -21.71 -6.57 10.60
N GLU A 99 -21.86 -7.83 10.99
CA GLU A 99 -21.77 -8.30 12.38
C GLU A 99 -20.34 -8.67 12.81
N LYS A 100 -19.34 -8.46 11.95
CA LYS A 100 -17.91 -8.80 12.14
C LYS A 100 -17.62 -10.30 12.19
N ASN A 101 -18.52 -11.15 11.72
CA ASN A 101 -18.22 -12.57 11.56
C ASN A 101 -17.31 -12.77 10.36
N VAL A 102 -16.29 -13.61 10.51
CA VAL A 102 -15.36 -13.95 9.43
C VAL A 102 -16.08 -14.86 8.42
N LEU A 103 -16.24 -14.35 7.20
CA LEU A 103 -16.82 -15.09 6.07
C LEU A 103 -15.77 -15.90 5.33
N GLN A 104 -14.58 -15.31 5.15
CA GLN A 104 -13.45 -15.93 4.50
C GLN A 104 -12.14 -15.39 5.07
N GLU A 105 -11.10 -16.22 5.09
CA GLU A 105 -9.76 -15.83 5.54
C GLU A 105 -8.66 -16.41 4.65
N TRP A 106 -7.56 -15.68 4.56
CA TRP A 106 -6.36 -16.07 3.84
C TRP A 106 -5.14 -15.73 4.70
N HIS A 107 -4.20 -16.68 4.76
CA HIS A 107 -2.89 -16.52 5.41
C HIS A 107 -1.83 -16.74 4.36
N GLU A 108 -1.20 -15.68 3.92
CA GLU A 108 -0.24 -15.73 2.83
C GLU A 108 1.11 -15.18 3.27
N THR A 109 2.15 -15.61 2.61
CA THR A 109 3.50 -15.13 2.89
C THR A 109 4.21 -14.86 1.57
N VAL A 110 4.74 -13.63 1.42
CA VAL A 110 5.43 -13.18 0.22
C VAL A 110 6.78 -12.57 0.58
N PRO A 111 7.79 -12.60 -0.31
CA PRO A 111 9.03 -11.85 -0.11
C PRO A 111 8.73 -10.35 0.01
N TYR A 112 9.44 -9.66 0.89
CA TYR A 112 9.28 -8.21 1.08
C TYR A 112 9.53 -7.42 -0.21
N GLU A 113 10.53 -7.80 -1.00
CA GLU A 113 10.81 -7.12 -2.27
C GLU A 113 9.68 -7.32 -3.29
N ASP A 114 9.05 -8.51 -3.36
CA ASP A 114 7.88 -8.75 -4.21
C ASP A 114 6.68 -7.91 -3.73
N PHE A 115 6.49 -7.80 -2.41
CA PHE A 115 5.45 -6.95 -1.79
C PHE A 115 5.66 -5.48 -2.16
N LYS A 116 6.87 -4.96 -1.96
CA LYS A 116 7.23 -3.58 -2.29
C LYS A 116 7.10 -3.30 -3.79
N GLU A 117 7.63 -4.17 -4.65
CA GLU A 117 7.57 -4.01 -6.11
C GLU A 117 6.12 -3.96 -6.61
N ALA A 118 5.24 -4.85 -6.11
CA ALA A 118 3.85 -4.88 -6.49
C ALA A 118 3.12 -3.58 -6.14
N ILE A 119 3.36 -3.04 -4.93
CA ILE A 119 2.73 -1.81 -4.45
C ILE A 119 3.27 -0.58 -5.19
N VAL A 120 4.58 -0.48 -5.36
CA VAL A 120 5.21 0.65 -6.06
C VAL A 120 4.78 0.68 -7.53
N SER A 121 4.81 -0.46 -8.22
CA SER A 121 4.34 -0.57 -9.61
C SER A 121 2.90 -0.13 -9.77
N GLU A 122 2.00 -0.61 -8.89
CA GLU A 122 0.58 -0.25 -8.96
C GLU A 122 0.36 1.22 -8.59
N GLY A 123 1.08 1.75 -7.60
CA GLY A 123 1.05 3.16 -7.24
C GLY A 123 1.38 4.07 -8.42
N PHE A 124 2.46 3.79 -9.15
CA PHE A 124 2.80 4.55 -10.37
C PHE A 124 1.81 4.34 -11.50
N ARG A 125 1.27 3.12 -11.69
CA ARG A 125 0.24 2.87 -12.69
C ARG A 125 -1.02 3.71 -12.44
N VAL A 126 -1.48 3.77 -11.19
CA VAL A 126 -2.64 4.58 -10.79
C VAL A 126 -2.33 6.07 -10.96
N LEU A 127 -1.15 6.53 -10.51
CA LEU A 127 -0.73 7.91 -10.66
C LEU A 127 -0.70 8.33 -12.14
N ASN A 128 -0.18 7.50 -13.03
CA ASN A 128 -0.15 7.77 -14.47
C ASN A 128 -1.55 7.77 -15.10
N ALA A 129 -2.46 6.91 -14.61
CA ALA A 129 -3.82 6.81 -15.14
C ALA A 129 -4.71 7.99 -14.73
N PHE A 130 -4.60 8.44 -13.49
CA PHE A 130 -5.49 9.46 -12.91
C PHE A 130 -4.81 10.83 -12.77
N GLY A 131 -3.49 10.88 -12.60
CA GLY A 131 -2.78 12.06 -12.11
C GLY A 131 -3.13 12.37 -10.65
N ILE A 132 -2.42 13.33 -10.04
CA ILE A 132 -2.64 13.72 -8.64
C ILE A 132 -4.05 14.30 -8.44
N PHE A 133 -4.45 15.25 -9.29
CA PHE A 133 -5.75 15.91 -9.17
C PHE A 133 -6.92 15.01 -9.55
N GLY A 134 -6.74 14.13 -10.54
CA GLY A 134 -7.79 13.16 -10.91
C GLY A 134 -8.05 12.14 -9.81
N TYR A 135 -7.00 11.66 -9.15
CA TYR A 135 -7.13 10.79 -7.99
C TYR A 135 -7.87 11.48 -6.85
N TYR A 136 -7.43 12.70 -6.46
CA TYR A 136 -8.09 13.52 -5.44
C TYR A 136 -9.58 13.75 -5.74
N ALA A 137 -9.93 14.04 -6.99
CA ALA A 137 -11.31 14.26 -7.40
C ALA A 137 -12.14 12.97 -7.47
N ALA A 138 -11.52 11.83 -7.74
CA ALA A 138 -12.19 10.53 -7.80
C ALA A 138 -12.49 9.97 -6.40
N TRP A 139 -11.68 10.31 -5.39
CA TRP A 139 -11.89 9.89 -4.01
C TRP A 139 -12.83 10.86 -3.28
N SER A 140 -13.95 10.36 -2.74
CA SER A 140 -15.02 11.21 -2.18
C SER A 140 -14.60 11.98 -0.93
N ALA A 141 -13.70 11.44 -0.13
CA ALA A 141 -13.12 12.11 1.03
C ALA A 141 -12.10 13.18 0.65
N HIS A 142 -11.83 13.36 -0.66
CA HIS A 142 -10.79 14.24 -1.18
C HIS A 142 -9.43 13.97 -0.53
N GLU A 143 -9.08 12.69 -0.46
CA GLU A 143 -7.77 12.28 0.03
C GLU A 143 -6.70 12.47 -1.04
N ASP A 144 -5.56 13.01 -0.63
CA ASP A 144 -4.42 13.18 -1.52
C ASP A 144 -3.81 11.79 -1.87
N PHE A 145 -3.33 11.68 -3.09
CA PHE A 145 -2.51 10.54 -3.46
C PHE A 145 -1.23 10.53 -2.60
N PRO A 146 -0.83 9.38 -1.99
CA PRO A 146 0.33 9.31 -1.09
C PRO A 146 1.67 9.39 -1.85
N LEU A 147 1.86 10.48 -2.62
CA LEU A 147 2.99 10.68 -3.52
C LEU A 147 4.33 10.66 -2.81
N ALA A 148 4.43 11.33 -1.66
CA ALA A 148 5.68 11.40 -0.91
C ALA A 148 6.10 10.00 -0.40
N ALA A 149 5.14 9.19 0.06
CA ALA A 149 5.38 7.82 0.48
C ALA A 149 5.85 6.95 -0.70
N LEU A 150 5.14 7.03 -1.84
CA LEU A 150 5.48 6.29 -3.04
C LEU A 150 6.90 6.62 -3.54
N LEU A 151 7.26 7.90 -3.61
CA LEU A 151 8.59 8.34 -4.03
C LEU A 151 9.69 7.83 -3.08
N ARG A 152 9.46 7.85 -1.77
CA ARG A 152 10.42 7.31 -0.78
C ARG A 152 10.66 5.82 -0.96
N LEU A 153 9.63 5.04 -1.33
CA LEU A 153 9.74 3.60 -1.58
C LEU A 153 10.63 3.25 -2.77
N THR A 154 10.82 4.17 -3.74
CA THR A 154 11.77 3.95 -4.84
C THR A 154 13.21 3.82 -4.35
N GLY A 155 13.53 4.32 -3.15
CA GLY A 155 14.88 4.36 -2.57
C GLY A 155 15.78 5.46 -3.17
N ASN A 156 15.29 6.24 -4.13
CA ASN A 156 16.06 7.28 -4.82
C ASN A 156 15.95 8.65 -4.13
N ILE A 157 15.00 8.79 -3.20
CA ILE A 157 14.78 10.04 -2.47
C ILE A 157 15.31 9.90 -1.04
N GLU A 158 16.28 10.72 -0.71
CA GLU A 158 16.85 10.80 0.63
C GLU A 158 16.39 12.09 1.32
N LEU A 159 15.99 11.95 2.59
CA LEU A 159 15.71 13.08 3.46
C LEU A 159 17.03 13.67 3.95
N ASN A 160 17.23 14.97 3.72
CA ASN A 160 18.36 15.72 4.26
C ASN A 160 17.88 16.58 5.43
N TRP A 161 18.71 16.71 6.44
CA TRP A 161 18.41 17.48 7.64
C TRP A 161 19.41 18.59 7.84
N ASP A 162 18.90 19.80 8.12
CA ASP A 162 19.70 20.96 8.55
C ASP A 162 19.04 21.55 9.81
N GLY A 163 19.57 21.19 10.95
CA GLY A 163 18.93 21.46 12.23
C GLY A 163 17.58 20.76 12.32
N ASP A 164 16.51 21.51 12.55
CA ASP A 164 15.13 21.00 12.62
C ASP A 164 14.42 20.98 11.25
N ASN A 165 15.09 21.42 10.18
CA ASN A 165 14.52 21.46 8.84
C ASN A 165 14.84 20.19 8.07
N CYS A 166 13.80 19.60 7.44
CA CYS A 166 13.91 18.46 6.54
C CYS A 166 13.64 18.93 5.10
N PHE A 167 14.48 18.51 4.17
CA PHE A 167 14.30 18.84 2.74
C PHE A 167 14.77 17.69 1.85
N THR A 168 14.29 17.71 0.62
CA THR A 168 14.67 16.76 -0.45
C THR A 168 15.13 17.53 -1.68
N ASP A 169 15.70 16.82 -2.63
CA ASP A 169 16.05 17.38 -3.93
C ASP A 169 14.86 17.21 -4.90
N LEU A 170 14.16 18.32 -5.17
CA LEU A 170 13.02 18.34 -6.09
C LEU A 170 13.37 17.79 -7.48
N SER A 171 14.63 18.00 -7.95
CA SER A 171 15.05 17.46 -9.25
C SER A 171 15.05 15.94 -9.26
N LYS A 172 15.41 15.29 -8.14
CA LYS A 172 15.35 13.83 -7.99
C LYS A 172 13.92 13.33 -7.92
N GLU A 173 13.04 14.05 -7.21
CA GLU A 173 11.61 13.73 -7.14
C GLU A 173 10.97 13.74 -8.53
N LEU A 174 11.21 14.81 -9.30
CA LEU A 174 10.72 14.94 -10.68
C LEU A 174 11.29 13.85 -11.60
N ALA A 175 12.56 13.49 -11.44
CA ALA A 175 13.17 12.42 -12.22
C ALA A 175 12.53 11.06 -11.94
N CYS A 176 12.19 10.76 -10.66
CA CYS A 176 11.46 9.53 -10.30
C CYS A 176 10.09 9.47 -10.98
N LEU A 177 9.36 10.59 -11.04
CA LEU A 177 8.06 10.66 -11.70
C LEU A 177 8.17 10.44 -13.22
N SER A 178 9.21 10.98 -13.84
CA SER A 178 9.43 10.88 -15.30
C SER A 178 9.92 9.49 -15.74
N SER A 179 10.62 8.75 -14.88
CA SER A 179 11.17 7.43 -15.20
C SER A 179 10.15 6.29 -15.11
N SER A 180 8.98 6.53 -14.54
CA SER A 180 7.90 5.56 -14.39
C SER A 180 7.05 5.36 -15.68
N GLU A 181 7.38 6.05 -16.77
CA GLU A 181 6.65 5.95 -18.06
C GLU A 181 7.16 4.83 -19.00
N SER A 182 8.01 3.91 -18.51
CA SER A 182 8.68 2.89 -19.35
C SER A 182 8.06 1.50 -19.22
#